data_8761b4083c22d8ce4cd82cf8cfb2913d
#
_entry.id   8761b4083c22d8ce4cd82cf8cfb2913d
#
_cell.length_a   1.000
_cell.length_b   1.000
_cell.length_c   1.000
_cell.angle_alpha   90.00
_cell.angle_beta   90.00
_cell.angle_gamma   90.00
#
_symmetry.space_group_name_H-M   'P 1'
#
loop_
_entity.id
_entity.type
_entity.pdbx_description
1 polymer ?
#
loop_
_entity_poly.entity_id
_entity_poly.type
_entity_poly.pdbx_seq_one_letter_code
_entity_poly.pdbx_strand_id
1 'polypeptide(L)'
;MRWLVGGGLLLAMLAFGIGVYHAAGYFKADHVVVHRPNEISGPTLTGTIYVVQSGAVYRFEHGSFTQITSEDGWMQPASGPSGQLVVVRRQNNFSDLYLLSTSGRKLGQLTHNASSASVESNHWSFYPRFTPDAGTYFFASDQKDPYNSYLVDLAIYALDASSGRAVQWTSPNEFTGGDANPVPLRGGGLLYTKYSIDDSFKVHSQIWVQKRQGSAGQALTTSELGCAQPALSPDQKLIAMVCTKGSNLSAELEVASFDSTTLAMGSPATLVGGQMVASPSFSPDGATIAYLAPASPGGHFQLWTVGSSGPASARAITRDLGLDSTSAPVWVGG
;
A
#
# COMPACT_ATOMS: atom_id res chain seq x y z
N MET A 1 57.39 -15.07 -22.09
CA MET A 1 56.50 -13.87 -22.06
C MET A 1 55.01 -14.21 -21.99
N ARG A 2 54.49 -15.28 -22.56
CA ARG A 2 53.05 -15.67 -22.50
C ARG A 2 52.51 -16.04 -21.12
N TRP A 3 53.39 -16.58 -20.23
CA TRP A 3 52.98 -16.99 -18.87
C TRP A 3 52.81 -15.84 -17.89
N LEU A 4 53.51 -14.72 -18.08
CA LEU A 4 53.37 -13.52 -17.22
C LEU A 4 52.05 -12.75 -17.48
N VAL A 5 51.56 -12.78 -18.72
CA VAL A 5 50.28 -12.10 -19.07
C VAL A 5 49.10 -12.91 -18.50
N GLY A 6 49.14 -14.25 -18.53
CA GLY A 6 48.06 -15.07 -17.98
C GLY A 6 47.95 -14.97 -16.45
N GLY A 7 49.09 -14.91 -15.75
CA GLY A 7 49.11 -14.75 -14.29
C GLY A 7 48.61 -13.39 -13.82
N GLY A 8 48.92 -12.32 -14.58
CA GLY A 8 48.43 -10.95 -14.29
C GLY A 8 46.93 -10.82 -14.47
N LEU A 9 46.34 -11.46 -15.48
CA LEU A 9 44.93 -11.47 -15.76
C LEU A 9 44.11 -12.22 -14.68
N LEU A 10 44.65 -13.36 -14.20
CA LEU A 10 44.02 -14.13 -13.11
C LEU A 10 44.06 -13.39 -11.78
N LEU A 11 45.15 -12.70 -11.45
CA LEU A 11 45.23 -11.84 -10.27
C LEU A 11 44.32 -10.63 -10.34
N ALA A 12 44.16 -10.02 -11.52
CA ALA A 12 43.26 -8.91 -11.72
C ALA A 12 41.78 -9.35 -11.57
N MET A 13 41.41 -10.54 -12.09
CA MET A 13 40.03 -11.07 -11.91
C MET A 13 39.76 -11.46 -10.45
N LEU A 14 40.74 -12.00 -9.73
CA LEU A 14 40.59 -12.30 -8.30
C LEU A 14 40.48 -11.03 -7.47
N ALA A 15 41.27 -9.98 -7.75
CA ALA A 15 41.16 -8.70 -7.05
C ALA A 15 39.82 -8.00 -7.35
N PHE A 16 39.35 -8.09 -8.60
CA PHE A 16 38.05 -7.56 -8.99
C PHE A 16 36.91 -8.35 -8.30
N GLY A 17 36.97 -9.68 -8.26
CA GLY A 17 36.00 -10.52 -7.56
C GLY A 17 35.94 -10.25 -6.06
N ILE A 18 37.09 -10.05 -5.41
CA ILE A 18 37.15 -9.66 -3.98
C ILE A 18 36.61 -8.25 -3.78
N GLY A 19 36.93 -7.32 -4.67
CA GLY A 19 36.41 -5.95 -4.63
C GLY A 19 34.87 -5.91 -4.77
N VAL A 20 34.30 -6.68 -5.71
CA VAL A 20 32.84 -6.81 -5.89
C VAL A 20 32.21 -7.50 -4.69
N TYR A 21 32.84 -8.52 -4.11
CA TYR A 21 32.35 -9.18 -2.91
C TYR A 21 32.32 -8.25 -1.69
N HIS A 22 33.37 -7.46 -1.49
CA HIS A 22 33.40 -6.44 -0.43
C HIS A 22 32.42 -5.30 -0.70
N ALA A 23 32.31 -4.82 -1.94
CA ALA A 23 31.29 -3.81 -2.30
C ALA A 23 29.87 -4.34 -2.11
N ALA A 24 29.58 -5.59 -2.51
CA ALA A 24 28.28 -6.22 -2.25
C ALA A 24 28.01 -6.41 -0.74
N GLY A 25 29.04 -6.58 0.08
CA GLY A 25 28.94 -6.58 1.54
C GLY A 25 28.60 -5.20 2.12
N TYR A 26 29.10 -4.12 1.51
CA TYR A 26 28.74 -2.74 1.86
C TYR A 26 27.33 -2.36 1.41
N PHE A 27 26.84 -2.94 0.32
CA PHE A 27 25.47 -2.79 -0.18
C PHE A 27 24.49 -3.86 0.35
N LYS A 28 24.94 -4.83 1.14
CA LYS A 28 24.02 -5.50 2.04
C LYS A 28 23.51 -4.42 2.98
N ALA A 29 22.30 -3.95 2.69
CA ALA A 29 21.56 -3.16 3.64
C ALA A 29 21.79 -3.80 5.01
N ASP A 30 22.27 -3.01 5.97
CA ASP A 30 22.31 -3.44 7.35
C ASP A 30 20.99 -4.14 7.59
N HIS A 31 21.04 -5.44 7.88
CA HIS A 31 19.87 -6.12 8.38
C HIS A 31 19.59 -5.40 9.69
N VAL A 32 18.72 -4.38 9.58
CA VAL A 32 18.18 -3.72 10.75
C VAL A 32 17.65 -4.87 11.58
N VAL A 33 18.31 -5.14 12.70
CA VAL A 33 17.80 -6.10 13.68
C VAL A 33 16.50 -5.48 14.15
N VAL A 34 15.45 -5.83 13.44
CA VAL A 34 14.11 -5.38 13.79
C VAL A 34 13.81 -6.09 15.10
N HIS A 35 13.93 -5.37 16.19
CA HIS A 35 13.53 -5.89 17.47
C HIS A 35 12.08 -6.33 17.34
N ARG A 36 11.81 -7.62 17.60
CA ARG A 36 10.44 -8.10 17.73
C ARG A 36 9.80 -7.25 18.81
N PRO A 37 8.69 -6.58 18.53
CA PRO A 37 8.12 -5.64 19.49
C PRO A 37 7.71 -6.40 20.75
N ASN A 38 8.47 -6.19 21.81
CA ASN A 38 8.09 -6.57 23.14
C ASN A 38 7.45 -5.33 23.78
N GLU A 39 6.18 -5.44 24.08
CA GLU A 39 5.38 -4.53 24.89
C GLU A 39 5.53 -3.02 24.64
N ILE A 40 4.48 -2.40 24.19
CA ILE A 40 4.38 -0.95 24.06
C ILE A 40 3.69 -0.41 25.32
N SER A 41 4.38 0.43 26.08
CA SER A 41 3.77 1.30 27.07
C SER A 41 3.07 2.46 26.34
N GLY A 42 1.88 2.21 25.80
CA GLY A 42 1.06 3.19 25.07
C GLY A 42 -0.40 3.08 25.46
N PRO A 43 -1.28 3.98 24.99
CA PRO A 43 -2.69 3.87 25.27
C PRO A 43 -3.23 2.58 24.69
N THR A 44 -4.10 1.96 25.39
CA THR A 44 -4.86 0.79 24.90
C THR A 44 -5.73 1.26 23.75
N LEU A 45 -5.35 0.90 22.51
CA LEU A 45 -6.22 1.06 21.36
C LEU A 45 -7.30 -0.03 21.42
N THR A 46 -8.54 0.36 21.20
CA THR A 46 -9.65 -0.60 21.14
C THR A 46 -9.64 -1.31 19.79
N GLY A 47 -9.90 -2.61 19.79
CA GLY A 47 -9.90 -3.44 18.58
C GLY A 47 -8.50 -3.97 18.21
N THR A 48 -8.40 -4.45 17.00
CA THR A 48 -7.20 -5.07 16.44
C THR A 48 -6.65 -4.26 15.27
N ILE A 49 -5.33 -4.04 15.22
CA ILE A 49 -4.68 -3.41 14.08
C ILE A 49 -3.72 -4.41 13.43
N TYR A 50 -3.84 -4.59 12.12
CA TYR A 50 -2.85 -5.33 11.34
C TYR A 50 -1.88 -4.36 10.68
N VAL A 51 -0.58 -4.66 10.77
CA VAL A 51 0.51 -3.89 10.16
C VAL A 51 1.48 -4.85 9.47
N VAL A 52 2.31 -4.31 8.59
CA VAL A 52 3.31 -5.08 7.86
C VAL A 52 4.70 -4.62 8.24
N GLN A 53 5.60 -5.58 8.47
CA GLN A 53 7.01 -5.36 8.72
C GLN A 53 7.82 -6.50 8.12
N SER A 54 8.90 -6.20 7.40
CA SER A 54 9.83 -7.19 6.83
C SER A 54 9.14 -8.30 6.02
N GLY A 55 8.06 -7.96 5.28
CA GLY A 55 7.33 -8.93 4.47
C GLY A 55 6.47 -9.92 5.26
N ALA A 56 6.13 -9.60 6.51
CA ALA A 56 5.20 -10.35 7.35
C ALA A 56 4.08 -9.45 7.87
N VAL A 57 2.89 -10.03 8.04
CA VAL A 57 1.75 -9.37 8.70
C VAL A 57 1.81 -9.64 10.19
N TYR A 58 1.66 -8.58 10.96
CA TYR A 58 1.55 -8.60 12.43
C TYR A 58 0.17 -8.13 12.85
N ARG A 59 -0.36 -8.77 13.87
CA ARG A 59 -1.58 -8.36 14.57
C ARG A 59 -1.18 -7.64 15.86
N PHE A 60 -1.61 -6.40 16.03
CA PHE A 60 -1.47 -5.61 17.23
C PHE A 60 -2.81 -5.61 17.98
N GLU A 61 -2.80 -6.09 19.20
CA GLU A 61 -3.99 -6.23 20.06
C GLU A 61 -3.56 -6.18 21.53
N HIS A 62 -4.29 -5.46 22.37
CA HIS A 62 -3.99 -5.32 23.81
C HIS A 62 -2.55 -4.91 24.13
N GLY A 63 -1.95 -4.05 23.29
CA GLY A 63 -0.58 -3.57 23.48
C GLY A 63 0.52 -4.52 22.99
N SER A 64 0.17 -5.69 22.44
CA SER A 64 1.11 -6.72 21.99
C SER A 64 1.05 -6.96 20.49
N PHE A 65 2.20 -7.23 19.86
CA PHE A 65 2.29 -7.66 18.47
C PHE A 65 2.44 -9.19 18.37
N THR A 66 1.62 -9.80 17.52
CA THR A 66 1.74 -11.21 17.16
C THR A 66 1.96 -11.32 15.66
N GLN A 67 3.07 -11.94 15.25
CA GLN A 67 3.30 -12.28 13.84
C GLN A 67 2.31 -13.36 13.41
N ILE A 68 1.54 -13.13 12.34
CA ILE A 68 0.53 -14.06 11.85
C ILE A 68 0.90 -14.71 10.51
N THR A 69 1.91 -14.19 9.79
CA THR A 69 2.45 -14.81 8.58
C THR A 69 3.97 -14.95 8.69
N SER A 70 4.57 -15.82 7.86
CA SER A 70 6.03 -15.86 7.68
C SER A 70 6.54 -14.56 7.02
N GLU A 71 7.85 -14.31 7.10
CA GLU A 71 8.54 -13.23 6.38
C GLU A 71 8.77 -13.65 4.92
N ASP A 72 7.73 -13.60 4.10
CA ASP A 72 7.73 -14.18 2.74
C ASP A 72 6.99 -13.27 1.74
N GLY A 73 7.23 -11.97 1.86
CA GLY A 73 6.71 -10.96 0.94
C GLY A 73 5.22 -10.62 1.13
N TRP A 74 4.65 -10.88 2.32
CA TRP A 74 3.29 -10.49 2.63
C TRP A 74 3.20 -8.98 2.85
N MET A 75 2.20 -8.34 2.22
CA MET A 75 1.99 -6.90 2.27
C MET A 75 0.53 -6.52 2.00
N GLN A 76 0.20 -5.26 2.27
CA GLN A 76 -1.09 -4.64 1.93
C GLN A 76 -2.32 -5.45 2.38
N PRO A 77 -2.44 -5.80 3.66
CA PRO A 77 -3.63 -6.47 4.16
C PRO A 77 -4.86 -5.56 4.05
N ALA A 78 -6.02 -6.16 3.86
CA ALA A 78 -7.30 -5.49 4.03
C ALA A 78 -8.29 -6.45 4.71
N SER A 79 -9.11 -5.95 5.64
CA SER A 79 -10.11 -6.75 6.34
C SER A 79 -11.42 -6.81 5.58
N GLY A 80 -12.04 -7.98 5.57
CA GLY A 80 -13.41 -8.18 5.13
C GLY A 80 -14.41 -8.12 6.25
N PRO A 81 -15.70 -8.01 5.94
CA PRO A 81 -16.78 -7.96 6.94
C PRO A 81 -16.85 -9.19 7.86
N SER A 82 -16.38 -10.35 7.40
CA SER A 82 -16.35 -11.60 8.16
C SER A 82 -15.08 -11.79 9.00
N GLY A 83 -14.23 -10.76 9.13
CA GLY A 83 -12.96 -10.82 9.85
C GLY A 83 -11.81 -11.49 9.08
N GLN A 84 -12.05 -11.97 7.86
CA GLN A 84 -10.99 -12.48 6.98
C GLN A 84 -10.11 -11.34 6.47
N LEU A 85 -8.86 -11.67 6.12
CA LEU A 85 -7.93 -10.74 5.49
C LEU A 85 -7.71 -11.14 4.03
N VAL A 86 -7.78 -10.19 3.12
CA VAL A 86 -7.15 -10.32 1.79
C VAL A 86 -5.78 -9.66 1.85
N VAL A 87 -4.74 -10.35 1.38
CA VAL A 87 -3.34 -9.92 1.54
C VAL A 87 -2.60 -10.19 0.24
N VAL A 88 -1.72 -9.29 -0.14
CA VAL A 88 -0.78 -9.49 -1.24
C VAL A 88 0.37 -10.37 -0.74
N ARG A 89 0.79 -11.33 -1.54
CA ARG A 89 2.07 -12.01 -1.40
C ARG A 89 2.94 -11.67 -2.62
N ARG A 90 3.92 -10.81 -2.41
CA ARG A 90 4.85 -10.37 -3.44
C ARG A 90 6.03 -11.33 -3.52
N GLN A 91 6.31 -11.79 -4.72
CA GLN A 91 7.51 -12.55 -5.09
C GLN A 91 8.43 -11.69 -5.95
N ASN A 92 9.57 -12.23 -6.38
CA ASN A 92 10.55 -11.46 -7.17
C ASN A 92 9.96 -10.94 -8.50
N ASN A 93 9.09 -11.72 -9.15
CA ASN A 93 8.64 -11.45 -10.52
C ASN A 93 7.12 -11.37 -10.67
N PHE A 94 6.35 -11.55 -9.61
CA PHE A 94 4.89 -11.48 -9.60
C PHE A 94 4.37 -11.22 -8.19
N SER A 95 3.09 -10.89 -8.10
CA SER A 95 2.39 -10.88 -6.81
C SER A 95 0.98 -11.43 -6.94
N ASP A 96 0.56 -12.19 -5.94
CA ASP A 96 -0.77 -12.78 -5.87
C ASP A 96 -1.55 -12.31 -4.65
N LEU A 97 -2.87 -12.36 -4.77
CA LEU A 97 -3.81 -12.13 -3.68
C LEU A 97 -4.17 -13.42 -2.98
N TYR A 98 -4.13 -13.41 -1.66
CA TYR A 98 -4.53 -14.54 -0.81
C TYR A 98 -5.58 -14.13 0.18
N LEU A 99 -6.48 -15.04 0.47
CA LEU A 99 -7.43 -14.95 1.57
C LEU A 99 -6.85 -15.67 2.79
N LEU A 100 -6.77 -14.96 3.92
CA LEU A 100 -6.26 -15.47 5.18
C LEU A 100 -7.33 -15.36 6.29
N SER A 101 -7.25 -16.24 7.27
CA SER A 101 -7.95 -16.04 8.56
C SER A 101 -7.25 -14.93 9.38
N THR A 102 -7.90 -14.48 10.45
CA THR A 102 -7.32 -13.53 11.42
C THR A 102 -6.07 -14.05 12.13
N SER A 103 -5.84 -15.37 12.11
CA SER A 103 -4.63 -16.01 12.64
C SER A 103 -3.56 -16.26 11.58
N GLY A 104 -3.74 -15.76 10.34
CA GLY A 104 -2.79 -15.92 9.24
C GLY A 104 -2.88 -17.26 8.49
N ARG A 105 -3.82 -18.15 8.84
CA ARG A 105 -4.02 -19.41 8.10
C ARG A 105 -4.54 -19.11 6.69
N LYS A 106 -3.85 -19.60 5.67
CA LYS A 106 -4.26 -19.48 4.27
C LYS A 106 -5.60 -20.19 4.03
N LEU A 107 -6.59 -19.47 3.56
CA LEU A 107 -7.93 -19.97 3.21
C LEU A 107 -8.06 -20.21 1.70
N GLY A 108 -7.39 -19.39 0.87
CA GLY A 108 -7.41 -19.54 -0.59
C GLY A 108 -6.42 -18.61 -1.27
N GLN A 109 -6.16 -18.88 -2.54
CA GLN A 109 -5.44 -18.00 -3.46
C GLN A 109 -6.46 -17.43 -4.45
N LEU A 110 -6.49 -16.10 -4.59
CA LEU A 110 -7.49 -15.41 -5.40
C LEU A 110 -7.00 -15.09 -6.81
N THR A 111 -5.68 -14.88 -6.98
CA THR A 111 -5.06 -14.65 -8.30
C THR A 111 -3.94 -15.65 -8.55
N HIS A 112 -3.60 -15.88 -9.82
CA HIS A 112 -2.57 -16.84 -10.25
C HIS A 112 -1.71 -16.16 -11.31
N ASN A 113 -0.84 -15.26 -10.85
CA ASN A 113 -0.08 -14.33 -11.69
C ASN A 113 1.29 -14.85 -12.15
N ALA A 114 1.73 -15.99 -11.60
CA ALA A 114 2.92 -16.66 -12.08
C ALA A 114 2.63 -17.40 -13.39
N SER A 115 3.39 -17.10 -14.43
CA SER A 115 3.33 -17.80 -15.72
C SER A 115 4.36 -18.92 -15.78
N SER A 116 3.98 -20.07 -16.32
CA SER A 116 4.90 -21.14 -16.65
C SER A 116 5.59 -20.95 -18.02
N ALA A 117 5.13 -20.00 -18.82
CA ALA A 117 5.66 -19.77 -20.16
C ALA A 117 6.91 -18.88 -20.14
N SER A 118 6.85 -17.73 -19.45
CA SER A 118 7.98 -16.80 -19.31
C SER A 118 7.76 -15.83 -18.16
N VAL A 119 8.84 -15.19 -17.68
CA VAL A 119 8.79 -14.16 -16.64
C VAL A 119 8.03 -12.91 -17.11
N GLU A 120 8.15 -12.57 -18.38
CA GLU A 120 7.46 -11.41 -18.99
C GLU A 120 5.94 -11.58 -18.98
N SER A 121 5.46 -12.81 -18.94
CA SER A 121 4.03 -13.16 -18.86
C SER A 121 3.49 -13.20 -17.43
N ASN A 122 4.32 -12.91 -16.43
CA ASN A 122 3.86 -12.77 -15.05
C ASN A 122 3.08 -11.46 -14.87
N HIS A 123 2.12 -11.47 -13.94
CA HIS A 123 1.33 -10.30 -13.59
C HIS A 123 1.56 -9.87 -12.14
N TRP A 124 1.08 -8.66 -11.85
CA TRP A 124 1.15 -8.07 -10.53
C TRP A 124 -0.24 -7.72 -10.03
N SER A 125 -0.52 -7.97 -8.76
CA SER A 125 -1.75 -7.58 -8.08
C SER A 125 -1.42 -6.91 -6.76
N PHE A 126 -1.99 -5.72 -6.50
CA PHE A 126 -1.71 -4.88 -5.34
C PHE A 126 -2.98 -4.23 -4.79
N TYR A 127 -2.89 -3.71 -3.56
CA TYR A 127 -3.89 -2.88 -2.90
C TYR A 127 -5.30 -3.51 -2.85
N PRO A 128 -5.43 -4.77 -2.40
CA PRO A 128 -6.74 -5.41 -2.36
C PRO A 128 -7.67 -4.72 -1.36
N ARG A 129 -8.97 -4.72 -1.67
CA ARG A 129 -10.05 -4.25 -0.79
C ARG A 129 -11.29 -5.10 -0.98
N PHE A 130 -11.98 -5.40 0.12
CA PHE A 130 -13.32 -5.98 0.05
C PHE A 130 -14.36 -4.90 -0.25
N THR A 131 -15.40 -5.26 -0.98
CA THR A 131 -16.65 -4.49 -0.93
C THR A 131 -17.31 -4.65 0.44
N PRO A 132 -18.15 -3.68 0.87
CA PRO A 132 -18.83 -3.78 2.17
C PRO A 132 -19.70 -5.02 2.37
N ASP A 133 -20.16 -5.65 1.28
CA ASP A 133 -20.94 -6.90 1.28
C ASP A 133 -20.08 -8.17 1.12
N ALA A 134 -18.76 -8.03 1.02
CA ALA A 134 -17.80 -9.10 0.75
C ALA A 134 -18.02 -9.87 -0.57
N GLY A 135 -18.88 -9.39 -1.45
CA GLY A 135 -19.18 -10.06 -2.72
C GLY A 135 -18.10 -9.86 -3.78
N THR A 136 -17.23 -8.87 -3.60
CA THR A 136 -16.22 -8.50 -4.59
C THR A 136 -14.93 -8.06 -3.91
N TYR A 137 -13.79 -8.33 -4.58
CA TYR A 137 -12.48 -7.81 -4.23
C TYR A 137 -12.05 -6.80 -5.29
N PHE A 138 -11.79 -5.56 -4.89
CA PHE A 138 -11.11 -4.59 -5.75
C PHE A 138 -9.61 -4.68 -5.54
N PHE A 139 -8.83 -4.56 -6.61
CA PHE A 139 -7.37 -4.57 -6.56
C PHE A 139 -6.80 -3.88 -7.80
N ALA A 140 -5.56 -3.42 -7.72
CA ALA A 140 -4.82 -2.90 -8.86
C ALA A 140 -4.01 -4.03 -9.49
N SER A 141 -4.04 -4.16 -10.82
CA SER A 141 -3.28 -5.16 -11.57
C SER A 141 -2.78 -4.58 -12.87
N ASP A 142 -1.63 -5.08 -13.35
CA ASP A 142 -1.07 -4.67 -14.63
C ASP A 142 -1.91 -5.18 -15.81
N GLN A 143 -1.89 -4.43 -16.90
CA GLN A 143 -2.71 -4.68 -18.09
C GLN A 143 -1.94 -5.37 -19.21
N LYS A 144 -0.66 -5.76 -18.97
CA LYS A 144 0.10 -6.41 -20.04
C LYS A 144 -0.59 -7.66 -20.55
N ASP A 145 -0.50 -7.84 -21.83
CA ASP A 145 -1.05 -8.95 -22.57
C ASP A 145 0.05 -9.64 -23.42
N PRO A 146 -0.25 -10.72 -24.13
CA PRO A 146 0.73 -11.40 -24.99
C PRO A 146 1.37 -10.53 -26.07
N TYR A 147 0.74 -9.41 -26.44
CA TYR A 147 1.23 -8.48 -27.46
C TYR A 147 1.98 -7.29 -26.88
N ASN A 148 1.74 -6.97 -25.61
CA ASN A 148 2.39 -5.84 -24.90
C ASN A 148 2.78 -6.21 -23.48
N SER A 149 3.83 -7.01 -23.33
CA SER A 149 4.37 -7.41 -22.01
C SER A 149 5.02 -6.26 -21.22
N TYR A 150 5.21 -5.09 -21.85
CA TYR A 150 5.78 -3.91 -21.20
C TYR A 150 4.72 -2.96 -20.64
N LEU A 151 3.45 -3.18 -20.89
CA LEU A 151 2.36 -2.38 -20.33
C LEU A 151 2.17 -2.74 -18.85
N VAL A 152 2.92 -2.04 -17.99
CA VAL A 152 2.97 -2.28 -16.54
C VAL A 152 2.12 -1.30 -15.72
N ASP A 153 1.44 -0.35 -16.38
CA ASP A 153 0.54 0.57 -15.69
C ASP A 153 -0.64 -0.21 -15.10
N LEU A 154 -0.87 0.01 -13.81
CA LEU A 154 -1.91 -0.70 -13.08
C LEU A 154 -3.29 -0.15 -13.45
N ALA A 155 -4.22 -1.03 -13.73
CA ALA A 155 -5.66 -0.72 -13.74
C ALA A 155 -6.33 -1.33 -12.51
N ILE A 156 -7.46 -0.79 -12.09
CA ILE A 156 -8.24 -1.39 -11.03
C ILE A 156 -9.20 -2.42 -11.62
N TYR A 157 -9.21 -3.60 -11.01
CA TYR A 157 -10.08 -4.72 -11.33
C TYR A 157 -11.00 -5.03 -10.15
N ALA A 158 -12.17 -5.58 -10.49
CA ALA A 158 -13.11 -6.15 -9.53
C ALA A 158 -13.18 -7.66 -9.78
N LEU A 159 -12.85 -8.46 -8.77
CA LEU A 159 -12.95 -9.92 -8.77
C LEU A 159 -14.20 -10.34 -8.00
N ASP A 160 -15.13 -10.96 -8.67
CA ASP A 160 -16.32 -11.55 -8.04
C ASP A 160 -15.93 -12.76 -7.17
N ALA A 161 -16.30 -12.72 -5.90
CA ALA A 161 -15.90 -13.73 -4.91
C ALA A 161 -16.50 -15.11 -5.18
N SER A 162 -17.64 -15.19 -5.88
CA SER A 162 -18.36 -16.42 -6.13
C SER A 162 -17.89 -17.12 -7.40
N SER A 163 -17.67 -16.36 -8.47
CA SER A 163 -17.29 -16.89 -9.79
C SER A 163 -15.80 -16.87 -10.08
N GLY A 164 -15.01 -16.10 -9.29
CA GLY A 164 -13.58 -15.87 -9.56
C GLY A 164 -13.31 -15.06 -10.84
N ARG A 165 -14.34 -14.43 -11.43
CA ARG A 165 -14.20 -13.61 -12.64
C ARG A 165 -13.76 -12.20 -12.27
N ALA A 166 -12.65 -11.76 -12.85
CA ALA A 166 -12.18 -10.38 -12.74
C ALA A 166 -12.67 -9.55 -13.94
N VAL A 167 -13.05 -8.30 -13.68
CA VAL A 167 -13.42 -7.31 -14.70
C VAL A 167 -12.70 -6.00 -14.43
N GLN A 168 -12.19 -5.38 -15.48
CA GLN A 168 -11.51 -4.10 -15.40
C GLN A 168 -12.50 -2.97 -15.12
N TRP A 169 -12.12 -2.05 -14.21
CA TRP A 169 -12.92 -0.89 -13.84
C TRP A 169 -12.36 0.41 -14.37
N THR A 170 -11.07 0.61 -14.30
CA THR A 170 -10.43 1.88 -14.66
C THR A 170 -9.54 1.74 -15.89
N SER A 171 -9.28 2.88 -16.53
CA SER A 171 -8.35 3.00 -17.67
C SER A 171 -7.22 3.95 -17.25
N PRO A 172 -6.05 3.43 -16.89
CA PRO A 172 -4.92 4.25 -16.46
C PRO A 172 -4.36 5.07 -17.62
N ASN A 173 -3.62 6.13 -17.26
CA ASN A 173 -2.77 6.82 -18.21
C ASN A 173 -1.46 6.03 -18.39
N GLU A 174 -0.93 6.00 -19.59
CA GLU A 174 0.30 5.28 -19.90
C GLU A 174 1.53 5.95 -19.25
N PHE A 175 2.51 5.14 -18.88
CA PHE A 175 3.81 5.55 -18.32
C PHE A 175 3.76 6.28 -16.97
N THR A 176 2.66 6.13 -16.22
CA THR A 176 2.46 6.84 -14.94
C THR A 176 2.57 5.94 -13.73
N GLY A 177 2.58 4.63 -13.90
CA GLY A 177 2.40 3.63 -12.84
C GLY A 177 0.94 3.24 -12.63
N GLY A 178 -0.01 3.97 -13.24
CA GLY A 178 -1.42 3.59 -13.35
C GLY A 178 -2.34 4.10 -12.24
N ASP A 179 -3.42 3.36 -12.03
CA ASP A 179 -4.43 3.61 -11.01
C ASP A 179 -4.22 2.68 -9.82
N ALA A 180 -4.29 3.21 -8.59
CA ALA A 180 -3.92 2.48 -7.37
C ALA A 180 -4.88 2.77 -6.19
N ASN A 181 -4.70 2.05 -5.09
CA ASN A 181 -5.39 2.26 -3.81
C ASN A 181 -6.92 2.32 -3.95
N PRO A 182 -7.58 1.30 -4.50
CA PRO A 182 -9.03 1.29 -4.65
C PRO A 182 -9.72 1.30 -3.29
N VAL A 183 -10.79 2.09 -3.16
CA VAL A 183 -11.67 2.12 -1.98
C VAL A 183 -13.12 2.02 -2.46
N PRO A 184 -13.76 0.84 -2.33
CA PRO A 184 -15.12 0.64 -2.78
C PRO A 184 -16.13 1.41 -1.93
N LEU A 185 -17.14 1.97 -2.60
CA LEU A 185 -18.26 2.69 -1.98
C LEU A 185 -19.43 1.73 -1.73
N ARG A 186 -20.20 1.97 -0.64
CA ARG A 186 -21.43 1.21 -0.34
C ARG A 186 -22.46 1.27 -1.47
N GLY A 187 -22.51 2.38 -2.19
CA GLY A 187 -23.40 2.57 -3.34
C GLY A 187 -22.92 1.95 -4.66
N GLY A 188 -21.83 1.15 -4.64
CA GLY A 188 -21.30 0.47 -5.82
C GLY A 188 -20.31 1.29 -6.66
N GLY A 189 -19.87 2.45 -6.17
CA GLY A 189 -18.80 3.24 -6.78
C GLY A 189 -17.40 2.90 -6.24
N LEU A 190 -16.42 3.62 -6.72
CA LEU A 190 -15.00 3.41 -6.41
C LEU A 190 -14.28 4.74 -6.26
N LEU A 191 -13.58 4.94 -5.13
CA LEU A 191 -12.52 5.94 -5.00
C LEU A 191 -11.18 5.29 -5.31
N TYR A 192 -10.24 6.05 -5.87
CA TYR A 192 -8.90 5.54 -6.17
C TYR A 192 -7.88 6.66 -6.35
N THR A 193 -6.62 6.34 -6.32
CA THR A 193 -5.54 7.22 -6.76
C THR A 193 -5.33 7.06 -8.25
N LYS A 194 -5.40 8.15 -9.01
CA LYS A 194 -5.04 8.20 -10.43
C LYS A 194 -3.76 9.00 -10.62
N TYR A 195 -2.82 8.43 -11.37
CA TYR A 195 -1.60 9.11 -11.76
C TYR A 195 -1.70 9.66 -13.19
N SER A 196 -1.10 10.81 -13.42
CA SER A 196 -1.00 11.46 -14.72
C SER A 196 0.38 12.10 -14.90
N ILE A 197 0.76 12.35 -16.14
CA ILE A 197 2.00 13.05 -16.50
C ILE A 197 1.61 14.38 -17.16
N ASP A 198 2.26 15.46 -16.75
CA ASP A 198 2.12 16.77 -17.40
C ASP A 198 3.10 16.94 -18.60
N ASP A 199 2.99 18.07 -19.30
CA ASP A 199 3.84 18.40 -20.45
C ASP A 199 5.33 18.52 -20.10
N SER A 200 5.67 18.63 -18.81
CA SER A 200 7.04 18.67 -18.28
C SER A 200 7.54 17.29 -17.85
N PHE A 201 6.80 16.23 -18.15
CA PHE A 201 7.07 14.85 -17.73
C PHE A 201 7.06 14.63 -16.21
N LYS A 202 6.42 15.52 -15.45
CA LYS A 202 6.23 15.36 -14.03
C LYS A 202 4.97 14.52 -13.75
N VAL A 203 5.13 13.50 -12.91
CA VAL A 203 4.01 12.66 -12.46
C VAL A 203 3.23 13.39 -11.36
N HIS A 204 1.93 13.44 -11.51
CA HIS A 204 0.96 13.96 -10.55
C HIS A 204 0.03 12.85 -10.07
N SER A 205 -0.43 12.96 -8.83
CA SER A 205 -1.45 12.08 -8.27
C SER A 205 -2.69 12.86 -7.87
N GLN A 206 -3.85 12.26 -8.07
CA GLN A 206 -5.13 12.83 -7.72
C GLN A 206 -6.04 11.74 -7.13
N ILE A 207 -6.93 12.14 -6.21
CA ILE A 207 -8.03 11.27 -5.81
C ILE A 207 -9.14 11.40 -6.85
N TRP A 208 -9.56 10.26 -7.38
CA TRP A 208 -10.63 10.13 -8.36
C TRP A 208 -11.78 9.31 -7.80
N VAL A 209 -12.98 9.57 -8.32
CA VAL A 209 -14.16 8.75 -8.03
C VAL A 209 -14.81 8.29 -9.34
N GLN A 210 -15.27 7.05 -9.36
CA GLN A 210 -16.02 6.45 -10.46
C GLN A 210 -17.33 5.85 -9.92
N LYS A 211 -18.45 6.21 -10.50
CA LYS A 211 -19.79 5.85 -10.00
C LYS A 211 -20.10 4.37 -10.22
N ARG A 212 -19.68 3.81 -11.34
CA ARG A 212 -19.92 2.41 -11.74
C ARG A 212 -18.89 1.96 -12.76
N GLN A 213 -18.76 0.67 -12.95
CA GLN A 213 -17.92 0.10 -14.01
C GLN A 213 -18.27 0.73 -15.37
N GLY A 214 -17.23 1.06 -16.15
CA GLY A 214 -17.37 1.64 -17.49
C GLY A 214 -17.89 3.07 -17.55
N SER A 215 -18.20 3.73 -16.40
CA SER A 215 -18.48 5.16 -16.41
C SER A 215 -17.18 5.96 -16.39
N ALA A 216 -17.21 7.18 -16.91
CA ALA A 216 -16.11 8.11 -16.72
C ALA A 216 -15.91 8.39 -15.22
N GLY A 217 -14.66 8.38 -14.77
CA GLY A 217 -14.28 8.88 -13.45
C GLY A 217 -14.20 10.41 -13.46
N GLN A 218 -14.20 11.00 -12.26
CA GLN A 218 -13.97 12.44 -12.05
C GLN A 218 -12.94 12.66 -10.96
N ALA A 219 -12.10 13.69 -11.11
CA ALA A 219 -11.15 14.11 -10.10
C ALA A 219 -11.86 14.77 -8.92
N LEU A 220 -11.50 14.40 -7.70
CA LEU A 220 -11.93 15.07 -6.46
C LEU A 220 -10.88 16.05 -5.96
N THR A 221 -9.61 15.87 -6.30
CA THR A 221 -8.51 16.78 -5.95
C THR A 221 -7.86 17.33 -7.20
N THR A 222 -7.19 18.46 -7.06
CA THR A 222 -6.39 19.01 -8.16
C THR A 222 -5.01 18.36 -8.24
N SER A 223 -4.37 18.44 -9.40
CA SER A 223 -3.02 17.89 -9.61
C SER A 223 -1.95 18.58 -8.76
N GLU A 224 -2.14 19.87 -8.44
CA GLU A 224 -1.22 20.65 -7.62
C GLU A 224 -1.18 20.17 -6.17
N LEU A 225 -2.29 19.64 -5.65
CA LEU A 225 -2.33 19.05 -4.32
C LEU A 225 -1.51 17.76 -4.25
N GLY A 226 -1.41 17.00 -5.35
CA GLY A 226 -0.66 15.75 -5.40
C GLY A 226 -1.14 14.73 -4.37
N CYS A 227 -2.45 14.45 -4.34
CA CYS A 227 -3.05 13.58 -3.33
C CYS A 227 -3.13 12.12 -3.78
N ALA A 228 -2.88 11.20 -2.86
CA ALA A 228 -2.89 9.76 -3.05
C ALA A 228 -3.39 9.01 -1.80
N GLN A 229 -3.50 7.70 -1.89
CA GLN A 229 -3.79 6.80 -0.76
C GLN A 229 -5.08 7.17 -0.01
N PRO A 230 -6.24 7.22 -0.68
CA PRO A 230 -7.50 7.55 -0.02
C PRO A 230 -7.91 6.46 0.97
N ALA A 231 -8.49 6.90 2.09
CA ALA A 231 -9.20 6.06 3.04
C ALA A 231 -10.55 6.70 3.37
N LEU A 232 -11.59 5.89 3.51
CA LEU A 232 -12.92 6.37 3.90
C LEU A 232 -13.21 6.06 5.36
N SER A 233 -13.88 7.00 6.03
CA SER A 233 -14.48 6.70 7.33
C SER A 233 -15.54 5.58 7.21
N PRO A 234 -15.82 4.83 8.28
CA PRO A 234 -16.80 3.74 8.24
C PRO A 234 -18.20 4.19 7.81
N ASP A 235 -18.61 5.42 8.11
CA ASP A 235 -19.88 6.00 7.66
C ASP A 235 -19.82 6.62 6.25
N GLN A 236 -18.63 6.63 5.63
CA GLN A 236 -18.34 7.20 4.31
C GLN A 236 -18.59 8.71 4.19
N LYS A 237 -18.49 9.45 5.29
CA LYS A 237 -18.63 10.92 5.30
C LYS A 237 -17.32 11.68 5.29
N LEU A 238 -16.18 11.01 5.54
CA LEU A 238 -14.87 11.61 5.51
C LEU A 238 -13.94 10.80 4.60
N ILE A 239 -13.09 11.51 3.85
CA ILE A 239 -11.94 10.95 3.14
C ILE A 239 -10.69 11.47 3.84
N ALA A 240 -9.80 10.56 4.27
CA ALA A 240 -8.43 10.86 4.61
C ALA A 240 -7.54 10.54 3.40
N MET A 241 -6.51 11.36 3.16
CA MET A 241 -5.60 11.19 2.03
C MET A 241 -4.24 11.79 2.34
N VAL A 242 -3.24 11.40 1.60
CA VAL A 242 -1.87 11.91 1.69
C VAL A 242 -1.61 12.85 0.53
N CYS A 243 -1.27 14.12 0.80
CA CYS A 243 -1.05 15.13 -0.22
C CYS A 243 0.35 15.72 -0.10
N THR A 244 1.08 15.82 -1.21
CA THR A 244 2.46 16.34 -1.25
C THR A 244 2.53 17.85 -1.46
N LYS A 245 1.48 18.46 -1.99
CA LYS A 245 1.42 19.90 -2.32
C LYS A 245 2.64 20.40 -3.11
N GLY A 246 3.14 19.55 -4.02
CA GLY A 246 4.33 19.82 -4.81
C GLY A 246 5.66 19.63 -4.09
N SER A 247 5.67 19.21 -2.82
CA SER A 247 6.89 18.87 -2.07
C SER A 247 7.38 17.46 -2.42
N ASN A 248 8.71 17.31 -2.53
CA ASN A 248 9.35 15.99 -2.64
C ASN A 248 9.87 15.47 -1.30
N LEU A 249 9.80 16.28 -0.24
CA LEU A 249 10.42 16.00 1.07
C LEU A 249 9.40 15.79 2.20
N SER A 250 8.15 16.21 1.98
CA SER A 250 7.08 16.06 2.96
C SER A 250 5.78 15.68 2.28
N ALA A 251 4.92 15.02 3.02
CA ALA A 251 3.55 14.76 2.64
C ALA A 251 2.67 15.04 3.85
N GLU A 252 1.47 15.53 3.63
CA GLU A 252 0.54 15.91 4.68
C GLU A 252 -0.64 14.95 4.73
N LEU A 253 -1.12 14.64 5.93
CA LEU A 253 -2.37 13.93 6.13
C LEU A 253 -3.49 14.96 6.06
N GLU A 254 -4.26 14.88 5.00
CA GLU A 254 -5.43 15.71 4.77
C GLU A 254 -6.71 14.94 5.06
N VAL A 255 -7.74 15.65 5.53
CA VAL A 255 -9.10 15.12 5.65
C VAL A 255 -10.10 16.07 4.99
N ALA A 256 -11.11 15.51 4.33
CA ALA A 256 -12.21 16.26 3.72
C ALA A 256 -13.54 15.56 4.00
N SER A 257 -14.65 16.34 4.02
CA SER A 257 -15.98 15.76 3.98
C SER A 257 -16.25 15.11 2.63
N PHE A 258 -17.05 14.06 2.63
CA PHE A 258 -17.45 13.35 1.43
C PHE A 258 -18.94 13.00 1.47
N ASP A 259 -19.62 13.26 0.38
CA ASP A 259 -21.00 12.80 0.15
C ASP A 259 -20.98 11.67 -0.88
N SER A 260 -21.15 10.44 -0.41
CA SER A 260 -21.15 9.25 -1.27
C SER A 260 -22.36 9.18 -2.22
N THR A 261 -23.40 9.98 -2.02
CA THR A 261 -24.59 10.03 -2.89
C THR A 261 -24.34 10.92 -4.11
N THR A 262 -23.80 12.12 -3.85
CA THR A 262 -23.48 13.09 -4.92
C THR A 262 -22.08 12.92 -5.47
N LEU A 263 -21.23 12.13 -4.80
CA LEU A 263 -19.79 11.94 -5.06
C LEU A 263 -19.01 13.25 -4.96
N ALA A 264 -19.48 14.17 -4.12
CA ALA A 264 -18.84 15.45 -3.89
C ALA A 264 -17.92 15.41 -2.67
N MET A 265 -16.78 16.08 -2.77
CA MET A 265 -15.82 16.24 -1.69
C MET A 265 -15.71 17.71 -1.29
N GLY A 266 -15.67 17.98 0.00
CA GLY A 266 -15.40 19.31 0.54
C GLY A 266 -13.91 19.68 0.42
N SER A 267 -13.56 20.90 0.83
CA SER A 267 -12.16 21.33 0.85
C SER A 267 -11.35 20.50 1.84
N PRO A 268 -10.17 19.98 1.45
CA PRO A 268 -9.27 19.30 2.35
C PRO A 268 -8.74 20.22 3.46
N ALA A 269 -8.56 19.65 4.65
CA ALA A 269 -7.93 20.31 5.80
C ALA A 269 -6.79 19.45 6.32
N THR A 270 -5.64 20.07 6.60
CA THR A 270 -4.45 19.39 7.13
C THR A 270 -4.66 18.96 8.58
N LEU A 271 -4.54 17.67 8.87
CA LEU A 271 -4.49 17.12 10.22
C LEU A 271 -3.05 16.97 10.74
N VAL A 272 -2.15 16.53 9.87
CA VAL A 272 -0.72 16.34 10.19
C VAL A 272 0.11 16.88 9.05
N GLY A 273 1.05 17.75 9.35
CA GLY A 273 1.98 18.34 8.38
C GLY A 273 3.40 18.37 8.89
N GLY A 274 4.32 18.83 8.02
CA GLY A 274 5.73 19.04 8.35
C GLY A 274 6.58 17.78 8.44
N GLN A 275 6.04 16.61 8.07
CA GLN A 275 6.76 15.32 8.04
C GLN A 275 6.25 14.45 6.90
N MET A 276 6.92 13.33 6.64
CA MET A 276 6.39 12.32 5.74
C MET A 276 5.27 11.55 6.44
N VAL A 277 4.14 11.41 5.76
CA VAL A 277 3.01 10.56 6.19
C VAL A 277 2.65 9.60 5.08
N ALA A 278 2.10 8.45 5.43
CA ALA A 278 1.67 7.44 4.48
C ALA A 278 0.49 6.62 5.01
N SER A 279 -0.28 6.06 4.09
CA SER A 279 -1.19 4.94 4.32
C SER A 279 -2.19 5.15 5.47
N PRO A 280 -3.05 6.18 5.42
CA PRO A 280 -4.05 6.42 6.44
C PRO A 280 -5.12 5.32 6.47
N SER A 281 -5.69 5.09 7.65
CA SER A 281 -6.83 4.18 7.87
C SER A 281 -7.67 4.66 9.05
N PHE A 282 -8.97 4.68 8.90
CA PHE A 282 -9.87 5.06 10.01
C PHE A 282 -10.02 3.93 11.04
N SER A 283 -10.23 4.32 12.30
CA SER A 283 -10.72 3.43 13.34
C SER A 283 -12.15 2.97 13.02
N PRO A 284 -12.61 1.84 13.59
CA PRO A 284 -13.95 1.30 13.34
C PRO A 284 -15.10 2.25 13.69
N ASP A 285 -14.90 3.15 14.65
CA ASP A 285 -15.85 4.20 15.04
C ASP A 285 -15.71 5.50 14.22
N GLY A 286 -14.69 5.59 13.37
CA GLY A 286 -14.40 6.75 12.54
C GLY A 286 -13.80 7.96 13.30
N ALA A 287 -13.61 7.86 14.62
CA ALA A 287 -13.15 8.98 15.43
C ALA A 287 -11.65 9.24 15.35
N THR A 288 -10.87 8.24 14.93
CA THR A 288 -9.41 8.28 14.89
C THR A 288 -8.91 7.80 13.53
N ILE A 289 -7.77 8.35 13.08
CA ILE A 289 -7.04 7.90 11.91
C ILE A 289 -5.70 7.34 12.37
N ALA A 290 -5.43 6.07 12.02
CA ALA A 290 -4.11 5.47 12.08
C ALA A 290 -3.37 5.81 10.78
N TYR A 291 -2.08 6.09 10.85
CA TYR A 291 -1.24 6.38 9.70
C TYR A 291 0.21 6.00 9.99
N LEU A 292 1.03 5.96 8.96
CA LEU A 292 2.45 5.67 9.08
C LEU A 292 3.27 6.94 8.88
N ALA A 293 4.25 7.17 9.76
CA ALA A 293 5.22 8.26 9.66
C ALA A 293 6.52 7.89 10.37
N PRO A 294 7.68 8.44 9.96
CA PRO A 294 8.92 8.23 10.69
C PRO A 294 8.86 8.89 12.09
N ALA A 295 9.48 8.25 13.08
CA ALA A 295 9.59 8.83 14.44
C ALA A 295 10.55 10.02 14.50
N SER A 296 11.50 10.09 13.54
CA SER A 296 12.46 11.18 13.35
C SER A 296 12.78 11.33 11.87
N PRO A 297 13.27 12.47 11.40
CA PRO A 297 13.67 12.65 10.01
C PRO A 297 14.64 11.56 9.55
N GLY A 298 14.32 10.86 8.44
CA GLY A 298 15.13 9.75 7.91
C GLY A 298 15.02 8.45 8.69
N GLY A 299 14.19 8.37 9.73
CA GLY A 299 13.95 7.15 10.50
C GLY A 299 12.95 6.20 9.81
N HIS A 300 12.77 5.05 10.44
CA HIS A 300 11.81 4.05 9.97
C HIS A 300 10.37 4.46 10.27
N PHE A 301 9.44 4.04 9.40
CA PHE A 301 8.02 4.29 9.60
C PHE A 301 7.48 3.57 10.83
N GLN A 302 6.69 4.30 11.59
CA GLN A 302 6.03 3.89 12.82
C GLN A 302 4.52 4.04 12.68
N LEU A 303 3.77 3.36 13.53
CA LEU A 303 2.33 3.53 13.65
C LEU A 303 2.04 4.78 14.51
N TRP A 304 1.22 5.65 13.98
CA TRP A 304 0.74 6.87 14.62
C TRP A 304 -0.78 6.91 14.60
N THR A 305 -1.35 7.70 15.49
CA THR A 305 -2.79 8.02 15.48
C THR A 305 -3.02 9.50 15.66
N VAL A 306 -4.15 9.98 15.10
CA VAL A 306 -4.64 11.36 15.24
C VAL A 306 -6.17 11.35 15.22
N GLY A 307 -6.83 12.27 15.90
CA GLY A 307 -8.28 12.44 15.78
C GLY A 307 -8.70 12.77 14.35
N SER A 308 -9.83 12.26 13.90
CA SER A 308 -10.34 12.49 12.55
C SER A 308 -10.95 13.88 12.33
N SER A 309 -11.13 14.66 13.39
CA SER A 309 -11.70 16.01 13.36
C SER A 309 -11.13 16.91 14.47
N GLY A 310 -11.06 18.22 14.21
CA GLY A 310 -10.59 19.22 15.16
C GLY A 310 -9.06 19.29 15.33
N PRO A 311 -8.57 20.20 16.19
CA PRO A 311 -7.15 20.29 16.51
C PRO A 311 -6.72 19.09 17.35
N ALA A 312 -6.27 18.02 16.71
CA ALA A 312 -5.90 16.79 17.35
C ALA A 312 -4.37 16.67 17.47
N SER A 313 -3.88 16.24 18.62
CA SER A 313 -2.45 15.92 18.78
C SER A 313 -2.17 14.56 18.17
N ALA A 314 -1.27 14.52 17.22
CA ALA A 314 -0.73 13.27 16.67
C ALA A 314 0.07 12.52 17.75
N ARG A 315 -0.11 11.19 17.80
CA ARG A 315 0.50 10.35 18.82
C ARG A 315 1.17 9.13 18.20
N ALA A 316 2.46 8.93 18.48
CA ALA A 316 3.17 7.72 18.13
C ALA A 316 2.68 6.54 18.99
N ILE A 317 2.31 5.45 18.33
CA ILE A 317 1.95 4.19 18.97
C ILE A 317 3.17 3.28 19.06
N THR A 318 4.03 3.32 18.05
CA THR A 318 5.29 2.55 17.99
C THR A 318 6.48 3.50 17.83
N ARG A 319 7.69 3.03 18.16
CA ARG A 319 8.90 3.87 18.09
C ARG A 319 10.09 3.18 17.40
N ASP A 320 10.17 1.87 17.49
CA ASP A 320 11.35 1.09 17.08
C ASP A 320 11.02 0.01 16.03
N LEU A 321 9.93 0.19 15.28
CA LEU A 321 9.55 -0.70 14.19
C LEU A 321 10.05 -0.16 12.84
N GLY A 322 10.07 -1.04 11.83
CA GLY A 322 10.29 -0.68 10.44
C GLY A 322 9.06 -1.08 9.63
N LEU A 323 7.96 -0.33 9.80
CA LEU A 323 6.71 -0.66 9.12
C LEU A 323 6.77 -0.35 7.63
N ASP A 324 6.13 -1.19 6.82
CA ASP A 324 6.02 -0.98 5.37
C ASP A 324 5.05 0.17 5.08
N SER A 325 5.58 1.30 4.60
CA SER A 325 4.81 2.51 4.29
C SER A 325 3.84 2.35 3.12
N THR A 326 3.95 1.27 2.33
CA THR A 326 3.03 0.95 1.24
C THR A 326 1.83 0.11 1.67
N SER A 327 1.84 -0.36 2.92
CA SER A 327 0.83 -1.22 3.53
C SER A 327 0.05 -0.45 4.59
N ALA A 328 -1.15 0.00 4.25
CA ALA A 328 -2.00 0.71 5.20
C ALA A 328 -2.28 -0.15 6.45
N PRO A 329 -2.23 0.43 7.66
CA PRO A 329 -2.73 -0.24 8.84
C PRO A 329 -4.19 -0.64 8.64
N VAL A 330 -4.56 -1.84 9.06
CA VAL A 330 -5.95 -2.31 8.97
C VAL A 330 -6.52 -2.33 10.38
N TRP A 331 -7.40 -1.40 10.68
CA TRP A 331 -8.00 -1.29 12.01
C TRP A 331 -9.40 -1.91 12.00
N VAL A 332 -9.62 -2.94 12.81
CA VAL A 332 -10.90 -3.65 12.94
C VAL A 332 -11.45 -3.53 14.36
N GLY A 333 -12.76 -3.47 14.49
CA GLY A 333 -13.44 -3.49 15.78
C GLY A 333 -13.22 -4.80 16.52
N GLY A 334 -13.23 -4.75 17.85
CA GLY A 334 -13.23 -5.93 18.70
C GLY A 334 -14.63 -6.47 18.91
#